data_318351753400868e8df2c4c8155b53d4
#
_entry.id   318351753400868e8df2c4c8155b53d4
#
_cell.length_a   1.000
_cell.length_b   1.000
_cell.length_c   1.000
_cell.angle_alpha   90.00
_cell.angle_beta   90.00
_cell.angle_gamma   90.00
#
_symmetry.space_group_name_H-M   'P 1'
#
loop_
_entity.id
_entity.type
_entity.pdbx_description
1 polymer ?
#
loop_
_entity_poly.entity_id
_entity_poly.type
_entity_poly.pdbx_seq_one_letter_code
_entity_poly.pdbx_strand_id
1 'polypeptide(L)'
;MRRSRRAAIAATALLGLALTASASPAQADRPGPHDVHPALWSHLVAFYDFDHPMPGDAALERDLGRSSTEIELVNGGADMRVPDQAYKNSGNALQTRQVNPEAAGNDDWKAGTWSSSGVRTLRAFSGAEGTTVMGWFKREMDGPAPNSTTANPTDRYNAIGLAGVLTGDSDGHGVRALLELIDVNGELRLVALGRRLDGGSSQTFAASEDWRTLLPKGEWVHLAATYDFTTGTMALYRNGEPVDGFYTVAGDPWKVSGPGPHVTSATDPRGIKIGGSFPQNNLERNPCDCRMDGLMFLDSVIPASDIAKQYRYMAR
;
A
#
# COMPACT_ATOMS: atom_id res chain seq x y z
N MET A 1 72.04 53.11 -21.52
CA MET A 1 71.70 51.70 -21.20
C MET A 1 70.25 51.52 -21.19
N ARG A 2 69.64 50.97 -22.27
CA ARG A 2 68.24 50.72 -22.42
C ARG A 2 67.98 49.21 -22.21
N ARG A 3 67.19 48.84 -21.20
CA ARG A 3 66.76 47.47 -21.00
C ARG A 3 65.33 47.32 -21.56
N SER A 4 65.21 46.51 -22.59
CA SER A 4 63.98 46.10 -23.20
C SER A 4 63.22 45.08 -22.30
N ARG A 5 62.01 45.36 -21.99
CA ARG A 5 61.08 44.37 -21.34
C ARG A 5 60.33 43.64 -22.44
N ARG A 6 60.49 42.33 -22.48
CA ARG A 6 59.69 41.45 -23.32
C ARG A 6 58.33 41.12 -22.57
N ALA A 7 57.23 41.41 -23.15
CA ALA A 7 55.92 40.97 -22.67
C ALA A 7 55.66 39.56 -23.13
N ALA A 8 55.40 38.69 -22.19
CA ALA A 8 54.95 37.33 -22.49
C ALA A 8 53.38 37.35 -22.56
N ILE A 9 52.80 36.92 -23.69
CA ILE A 9 51.37 36.73 -23.91
C ILE A 9 51.07 35.29 -23.44
N ALA A 10 50.30 35.16 -22.35
CA ALA A 10 49.73 33.89 -21.92
C ALA A 10 48.40 33.65 -22.67
N ALA A 11 48.39 32.63 -23.53
CA ALA A 11 47.18 32.17 -24.17
C ALA A 11 46.41 31.23 -23.22
N THR A 12 45.27 31.68 -22.74
CA THR A 12 44.37 30.88 -21.92
C THR A 12 43.45 30.04 -22.85
N ALA A 13 43.71 28.75 -22.92
CA ALA A 13 42.82 27.82 -23.59
C ALA A 13 41.63 27.51 -22.71
N LEU A 14 40.43 27.96 -23.09
CA LEU A 14 39.16 27.53 -22.49
C LEU A 14 38.83 26.12 -23.02
N LEU A 15 38.98 25.10 -22.15
CA LEU A 15 38.36 23.78 -22.39
C LEU A 15 36.88 23.88 -22.05
N GLY A 16 36.02 23.91 -23.09
CA GLY A 16 34.62 23.73 -22.92
C GLY A 16 34.30 22.26 -22.57
N LEU A 17 33.88 21.97 -21.32
CA LEU A 17 33.29 20.71 -20.97
C LEU A 17 31.85 20.69 -21.55
N ALA A 18 31.66 19.96 -22.63
CA ALA A 18 30.31 19.58 -23.09
C ALA A 18 29.74 18.54 -22.11
N LEU A 19 28.85 18.95 -21.22
CA LEU A 19 27.97 18.03 -20.49
C LEU A 19 27.02 17.37 -21.49
N THR A 20 27.35 16.19 -21.95
CA THR A 20 26.41 15.30 -22.58
C THR A 20 25.46 14.81 -21.50
N ALA A 21 24.26 15.38 -21.42
CA ALA A 21 23.15 14.81 -20.70
C ALA A 21 22.87 13.44 -21.32
N SER A 22 23.31 12.38 -20.63
CA SER A 22 22.89 11.03 -20.94
C SER A 22 21.39 10.96 -20.64
N ALA A 23 20.56 11.07 -21.68
CA ALA A 23 19.17 10.68 -21.58
C ALA A 23 19.17 9.22 -21.11
N SER A 24 18.62 8.97 -19.91
CA SER A 24 18.32 7.60 -19.49
C SER A 24 17.52 6.95 -20.60
N PRO A 25 17.89 5.72 -21.02
CA PRO A 25 17.08 5.03 -22.01
C PRO A 25 15.65 5.00 -21.49
N ALA A 26 14.71 5.49 -22.31
CA ALA A 26 13.30 5.33 -22.05
C ALA A 26 13.07 3.87 -21.67
N GLN A 27 12.51 3.66 -20.49
CA GLN A 27 12.22 2.33 -19.98
C GLN A 27 11.26 1.71 -21.00
N ALA A 28 11.78 0.85 -21.87
CA ALA A 28 10.99 0.19 -22.90
C ALA A 28 9.80 -0.44 -22.18
N ASP A 29 8.59 -0.16 -22.70
CA ASP A 29 7.33 -0.69 -22.21
C ASP A 29 7.45 -2.21 -22.04
N ARG A 30 7.79 -2.65 -20.83
CA ARG A 30 7.59 -4.04 -20.45
C ARG A 30 6.08 -4.20 -20.38
N PRO A 31 5.49 -5.17 -21.10
CA PRO A 31 4.09 -5.46 -20.89
C PRO A 31 3.90 -5.73 -19.39
N GLY A 32 2.93 -5.03 -18.77
CA GLY A 32 2.60 -5.24 -17.37
C GLY A 32 2.05 -6.64 -17.12
N PRO A 33 1.82 -7.00 -15.87
CA PRO A 33 1.22 -8.30 -15.53
C PRO A 33 -0.10 -8.52 -16.28
N HIS A 34 -0.35 -9.75 -16.71
CA HIS A 34 -1.51 -10.09 -17.54
C HIS A 34 -2.86 -9.75 -16.89
N ASP A 35 -2.91 -9.71 -15.56
CA ASP A 35 -4.14 -9.46 -14.79
C ASP A 35 -4.33 -7.99 -14.42
N VAL A 36 -3.41 -7.12 -14.84
CA VAL A 36 -3.50 -5.69 -14.62
C VAL A 36 -3.89 -4.98 -15.90
N HIS A 37 -4.98 -4.20 -15.83
CA HIS A 37 -5.45 -3.41 -16.97
C HIS A 37 -4.37 -2.39 -17.40
N PRO A 38 -4.08 -2.23 -18.71
CA PRO A 38 -3.01 -1.36 -19.21
C PRO A 38 -3.04 0.09 -18.71
N ALA A 39 -4.22 0.64 -18.43
CA ALA A 39 -4.36 1.98 -17.87
C ALA A 39 -3.68 2.17 -16.49
N LEU A 40 -3.37 1.09 -15.79
CA LEU A 40 -2.74 1.12 -14.46
C LEU A 40 -1.23 0.91 -14.49
N TRP A 41 -0.65 0.43 -15.58
CA TRP A 41 0.75 0.00 -15.63
C TRP A 41 1.74 1.09 -15.22
N SER A 42 1.51 2.33 -15.66
CA SER A 42 2.38 3.47 -15.32
C SER A 42 2.40 3.80 -13.83
N HIS A 43 1.36 3.43 -13.10
CA HIS A 43 1.18 3.71 -11.66
C HIS A 43 1.40 2.50 -10.77
N LEU A 44 1.50 1.29 -11.35
CA LEU A 44 1.65 0.06 -10.60
C LEU A 44 3.04 -0.03 -9.99
N VAL A 45 3.13 0.13 -8.68
CA VAL A 45 4.38 -0.02 -7.93
C VAL A 45 4.60 -1.47 -7.56
N ALA A 46 3.63 -2.11 -6.91
CA ALA A 46 3.71 -3.52 -6.53
C ALA A 46 2.40 -4.26 -6.85
N PHE A 47 2.54 -5.54 -7.22
CA PHE A 47 1.44 -6.45 -7.51
C PHE A 47 1.76 -7.86 -7.03
N TYR A 48 0.89 -8.44 -6.20
CA TYR A 48 1.03 -9.78 -5.64
C TYR A 48 -0.21 -10.60 -5.95
N ASP A 49 -0.02 -11.71 -6.66
CA ASP A 49 -1.07 -12.65 -7.06
C ASP A 49 -0.97 -14.02 -6.37
N PHE A 50 0.03 -14.19 -5.52
CA PHE A 50 0.30 -15.42 -4.75
C PHE A 50 0.47 -16.71 -5.57
N ASP A 51 0.59 -16.57 -6.87
CA ASP A 51 0.91 -17.65 -7.81
C ASP A 51 2.41 -17.70 -8.16
N HIS A 52 3.19 -16.72 -7.69
CA HIS A 52 4.58 -16.54 -8.08
C HIS A 52 5.55 -16.50 -6.88
N PRO A 53 5.73 -17.64 -6.16
CA PRO A 53 6.73 -17.73 -5.10
C PRO A 53 8.12 -17.40 -5.62
N MET A 54 8.99 -16.89 -4.76
CA MET A 54 10.39 -16.67 -5.11
C MET A 54 11.10 -18.01 -5.37
N PRO A 55 11.88 -18.11 -6.45
CA PRO A 55 12.68 -19.29 -6.71
C PRO A 55 13.63 -19.59 -5.55
N GLY A 56 13.50 -20.75 -4.95
CA GLY A 56 14.35 -21.21 -3.84
C GLY A 56 13.86 -20.82 -2.44
N ASP A 57 12.86 -19.95 -2.33
CA ASP A 57 12.23 -19.61 -1.06
C ASP A 57 10.72 -19.42 -1.22
N ALA A 58 9.96 -20.44 -0.93
CA ALA A 58 8.51 -20.43 -1.05
C ALA A 58 7.81 -19.62 0.06
N ALA A 59 8.53 -19.15 1.08
CA ALA A 59 7.99 -18.22 2.09
C ALA A 59 8.00 -16.76 1.60
N LEU A 60 8.59 -16.50 0.43
CA LEU A 60 8.60 -15.18 -0.19
C LEU A 60 7.67 -15.14 -1.41
N GLU A 61 6.94 -14.06 -1.57
CA GLU A 61 6.14 -13.77 -2.76
C GLU A 61 6.82 -12.72 -3.61
N ARG A 62 6.85 -12.96 -4.92
CA ARG A 62 7.46 -12.07 -5.90
C ARG A 62 6.51 -10.92 -6.24
N ASP A 63 7.04 -9.72 -6.26
CA ASP A 63 6.37 -8.57 -6.84
C ASP A 63 6.40 -8.64 -8.38
N LEU A 64 5.24 -8.61 -9.00
CA LEU A 64 5.07 -8.53 -10.45
C LEU A 64 4.95 -7.08 -10.94
N GLY A 65 4.92 -6.11 -10.03
CA GLY A 65 4.96 -4.68 -10.34
C GLY A 65 6.38 -4.19 -10.67
N ARG A 66 6.52 -2.87 -10.77
CA ARG A 66 7.81 -2.27 -11.14
C ARG A 66 8.81 -2.15 -9.99
N SER A 67 8.35 -2.28 -8.73
CA SER A 67 9.22 -2.12 -7.57
C SER A 67 10.14 -3.31 -7.34
N SER A 68 9.72 -4.49 -7.75
CA SER A 68 10.40 -5.77 -7.47
C SER A 68 10.61 -5.97 -5.96
N THR A 69 9.67 -5.52 -5.15
CA THR A 69 9.71 -5.65 -3.69
C THR A 69 9.11 -6.99 -3.28
N GLU A 70 9.95 -7.91 -2.86
CA GLU A 70 9.50 -9.19 -2.30
C GLU A 70 8.79 -8.96 -0.96
N ILE A 71 7.77 -9.77 -0.66
CA ILE A 71 7.12 -9.80 0.65
C ILE A 71 7.25 -11.17 1.30
N GLU A 72 7.37 -11.16 2.61
CA GLU A 72 7.43 -12.37 3.44
C GLU A 72 6.01 -12.83 3.80
N LEU A 73 5.78 -14.13 3.75
CA LEU A 73 4.61 -14.83 4.27
C LEU A 73 4.91 -15.24 5.72
N VAL A 74 4.56 -14.35 6.64
CA VAL A 74 5.02 -14.41 8.04
C VAL A 74 4.29 -15.52 8.81
N ASN A 75 5.05 -16.29 9.56
CA ASN A 75 4.65 -17.39 10.45
C ASN A 75 4.06 -18.62 9.73
N GLY A 76 3.39 -18.49 8.61
CA GLY A 76 2.85 -19.64 7.86
C GLY A 76 3.69 -20.03 6.65
N GLY A 77 4.57 -19.16 6.17
CA GLY A 77 5.41 -19.45 5.01
C GLY A 77 4.59 -19.89 3.80
N ALA A 78 5.08 -20.92 3.11
CA ALA A 78 4.44 -21.48 1.91
C ALA A 78 3.00 -21.97 2.15
N ASP A 79 2.67 -22.41 3.35
CA ASP A 79 1.33 -22.94 3.70
C ASP A 79 0.25 -21.84 3.68
N MET A 80 0.65 -20.57 3.62
CA MET A 80 -0.29 -19.47 3.45
C MET A 80 -0.81 -19.34 2.02
N ARG A 81 -0.19 -19.98 1.03
CA ARG A 81 -0.76 -20.07 -0.32
C ARG A 81 -1.74 -21.23 -0.38
N VAL A 82 -3.00 -20.89 -0.56
CA VAL A 82 -4.08 -21.87 -0.61
C VAL A 82 -4.72 -21.85 -1.99
N PRO A 83 -5.04 -23.03 -2.57
CA PRO A 83 -5.79 -23.10 -3.84
C PRO A 83 -7.16 -22.42 -3.64
N ASP A 84 -7.35 -21.29 -4.31
CA ASP A 84 -8.61 -20.57 -4.34
C ASP A 84 -8.58 -19.55 -5.50
N GLN A 85 -9.66 -19.44 -6.22
CA GLN A 85 -9.75 -18.60 -7.40
C GLN A 85 -10.54 -17.33 -7.10
N ALA A 86 -9.83 -16.20 -6.97
CA ALA A 86 -10.45 -14.90 -6.76
C ALA A 86 -10.95 -14.28 -8.08
N TYR A 87 -10.22 -14.52 -9.17
CA TYR A 87 -10.51 -13.99 -10.50
C TYR A 87 -10.09 -14.98 -11.58
N LYS A 88 -10.35 -14.67 -12.85
CA LYS A 88 -10.25 -15.60 -13.98
C LYS A 88 -8.93 -16.39 -14.08
N ASN A 89 -7.80 -15.74 -13.87
CA ASN A 89 -6.48 -16.36 -14.07
C ASN A 89 -5.80 -16.74 -12.74
N SER A 90 -6.43 -16.47 -11.60
CA SER A 90 -5.90 -16.79 -10.28
C SER A 90 -5.96 -18.30 -10.02
N GLY A 91 -4.92 -18.81 -9.40
CA GLY A 91 -4.81 -20.23 -8.99
C GLY A 91 -4.73 -20.38 -7.47
N ASN A 92 -4.02 -19.48 -6.81
CA ASN A 92 -3.83 -19.45 -5.37
C ASN A 92 -4.22 -18.11 -4.79
N ALA A 93 -4.48 -18.11 -3.51
CA ALA A 93 -4.70 -16.91 -2.71
C ALA A 93 -3.88 -16.95 -1.43
N LEU A 94 -3.57 -15.80 -0.87
CA LEU A 94 -2.97 -15.68 0.45
C LEU A 94 -4.03 -15.96 1.51
N GLN A 95 -3.79 -16.94 2.38
CA GLN A 95 -4.55 -17.14 3.61
C GLN A 95 -3.87 -16.38 4.75
N THR A 96 -4.58 -15.43 5.33
CA THR A 96 -4.20 -14.77 6.58
C THR A 96 -5.13 -15.23 7.70
N ARG A 97 -4.66 -15.31 8.94
CA ARG A 97 -5.50 -15.73 10.08
C ARG A 97 -4.82 -15.50 11.43
N GLN A 98 -5.63 -15.43 12.45
CA GLN A 98 -5.17 -15.59 13.81
C GLN A 98 -4.98 -17.09 14.11
N VAL A 99 -3.76 -17.46 14.54
CA VAL A 99 -3.42 -18.86 14.81
C VAL A 99 -3.75 -19.23 16.25
N ASN A 100 -3.35 -18.39 17.21
CA ASN A 100 -3.59 -18.64 18.61
C ASN A 100 -3.98 -17.33 19.32
N PRO A 101 -5.27 -17.06 19.49
CA PRO A 101 -5.75 -15.81 20.08
C PRO A 101 -5.33 -15.63 21.55
N GLU A 102 -5.05 -16.71 22.26
CA GLU A 102 -4.68 -16.67 23.67
C GLU A 102 -3.17 -16.52 23.88
N ALA A 103 -2.36 -16.65 22.83
CA ALA A 103 -0.91 -16.56 22.95
C ALA A 103 -0.44 -15.13 23.24
N ALA A 104 0.56 -15.01 24.08
CA ALA A 104 1.23 -13.74 24.34
C ALA A 104 2.10 -13.27 23.16
N GLY A 105 2.45 -14.16 22.24
CA GLY A 105 3.21 -13.88 21.03
C GLY A 105 2.32 -13.37 19.88
N ASN A 106 2.96 -13.00 18.79
CA ASN A 106 2.28 -12.70 17.56
C ASN A 106 2.65 -13.77 16.52
N ASP A 107 1.89 -14.86 16.53
CA ASP A 107 2.02 -16.01 15.64
C ASP A 107 1.01 -15.98 14.48
N ASP A 108 0.31 -14.85 14.35
CA ASP A 108 -0.68 -14.64 13.32
C ASP A 108 -0.07 -14.73 11.91
N TRP A 109 -0.80 -15.35 11.00
CA TRP A 109 -0.44 -15.43 9.59
C TRP A 109 -0.78 -14.12 8.89
N LYS A 110 0.23 -13.47 8.38
CA LYS A 110 0.16 -12.20 7.64
C LYS A 110 1.31 -12.09 6.66
N ALA A 111 1.26 -11.13 5.76
CA ALA A 111 2.32 -10.93 4.79
C ALA A 111 2.77 -9.47 4.74
N GLY A 112 3.99 -9.24 4.27
CA GLY A 112 4.49 -7.90 4.09
C GLY A 112 6.01 -7.81 4.01
N THR A 113 6.47 -6.59 3.98
CA THR A 113 7.89 -6.23 4.10
C THR A 113 8.03 -4.99 4.96
N TRP A 114 9.12 -4.90 5.72
CA TRP A 114 9.35 -3.73 6.58
C TRP A 114 10.82 -3.44 6.80
N SER A 115 11.16 -2.16 6.86
CA SER A 115 12.49 -1.69 7.24
C SER A 115 12.39 -0.40 8.04
N SER A 116 13.09 -0.34 9.18
CA SER A 116 13.17 0.89 9.99
C SER A 116 13.87 2.04 9.29
N SER A 117 14.69 1.76 8.28
CA SER A 117 15.36 2.76 7.45
C SER A 117 14.62 3.09 6.15
N GLY A 118 13.46 2.47 5.92
CA GLY A 118 12.71 2.55 4.68
C GLY A 118 13.03 1.42 3.70
N VAL A 119 12.04 1.04 2.91
CA VAL A 119 12.15 0.05 1.84
C VAL A 119 12.39 0.80 0.54
N ARG A 120 13.66 0.84 0.12
CA ARG A 120 14.11 1.66 -1.01
C ARG A 120 13.43 1.32 -2.34
N THR A 121 13.05 0.07 -2.53
CA THR A 121 12.35 -0.37 -3.74
C THR A 121 10.94 0.21 -3.85
N LEU A 122 10.35 0.65 -2.73
CA LEU A 122 9.04 1.31 -2.67
C LEU A 122 9.12 2.85 -2.81
N ARG A 123 10.29 3.41 -3.12
CA ARG A 123 10.50 4.87 -3.20
C ARG A 123 9.58 5.59 -4.20
N ALA A 124 8.91 4.89 -5.10
CA ALA A 124 7.91 5.48 -5.97
C ALA A 124 6.78 6.18 -5.19
N PHE A 125 6.53 5.74 -3.95
CA PHE A 125 5.59 6.42 -3.05
C PHE A 125 6.17 7.65 -2.35
N SER A 126 7.49 7.85 -2.39
CA SER A 126 8.12 9.04 -1.83
C SER A 126 7.77 10.26 -2.68
N GLY A 127 7.14 11.25 -2.07
CA GLY A 127 6.66 12.44 -2.78
C GLY A 127 5.44 12.20 -3.68
N ALA A 128 4.82 11.03 -3.68
CA ALA A 128 3.59 10.79 -4.42
C ALA A 128 2.45 11.68 -3.88
N GLU A 129 1.73 12.32 -4.78
CA GLU A 129 0.57 13.16 -4.45
C GLU A 129 -0.68 12.34 -4.12
N GLY A 130 -0.66 11.05 -4.40
CA GLY A 130 -1.74 10.13 -4.09
C GLY A 130 -1.29 8.68 -4.08
N THR A 131 -2.15 7.84 -3.58
CA THR A 131 -1.94 6.39 -3.51
C THR A 131 -3.26 5.68 -3.76
N THR A 132 -3.20 4.49 -4.34
CA THR A 132 -4.34 3.58 -4.43
C THR A 132 -3.91 2.20 -3.96
N VAL A 133 -4.74 1.58 -3.13
CA VAL A 133 -4.61 0.20 -2.68
C VAL A 133 -5.84 -0.55 -3.12
N MET A 134 -5.70 -1.66 -3.83
CA MET A 134 -6.83 -2.48 -4.27
C MET A 134 -6.46 -3.95 -4.38
N GLY A 135 -7.48 -4.80 -4.42
CA GLY A 135 -7.33 -6.23 -4.60
C GLY A 135 -8.61 -7.00 -4.33
N TRP A 136 -8.50 -8.30 -4.34
CA TRP A 136 -9.58 -9.23 -4.05
C TRP A 136 -9.48 -9.72 -2.61
N PHE A 137 -10.62 -9.71 -1.92
CA PHE A 137 -10.72 -10.07 -0.50
C PHE A 137 -11.91 -11.00 -0.27
N LYS A 138 -11.68 -12.04 0.52
CA LYS A 138 -12.73 -12.96 0.99
C LYS A 138 -12.54 -13.19 2.48
N ARG A 139 -13.45 -12.66 3.31
CA ARG A 139 -13.40 -12.93 4.73
C ARG A 139 -13.94 -14.31 5.06
N GLU A 140 -13.33 -14.97 6.03
CA GLU A 140 -13.76 -16.24 6.58
C GLU A 140 -14.31 -16.10 8.02
N MET A 141 -13.98 -15.02 8.71
CA MET A 141 -14.42 -14.69 10.07
C MET A 141 -15.83 -14.09 10.11
N ASP A 142 -16.46 -14.17 11.25
CA ASP A 142 -17.74 -13.50 11.55
C ASP A 142 -17.56 -12.11 12.17
N GLY A 143 -16.42 -11.84 12.74
CA GLY A 143 -16.05 -10.58 13.39
C GLY A 143 -14.55 -10.51 13.65
N PRO A 144 -14.08 -9.49 14.38
CA PRO A 144 -12.69 -9.40 14.78
C PRO A 144 -12.25 -10.64 15.56
N ALA A 145 -10.98 -10.97 15.44
CA ALA A 145 -10.38 -12.05 16.23
C ALA A 145 -10.47 -11.74 17.73
N PRO A 146 -10.60 -12.75 18.59
CA PRO A 146 -10.84 -12.55 20.03
C PRO A 146 -9.85 -11.62 20.73
N ASN A 147 -8.58 -11.65 20.37
CA ASN A 147 -7.56 -10.78 20.96
C ASN A 147 -7.50 -9.37 20.35
N SER A 148 -8.21 -9.11 19.25
CA SER A 148 -8.37 -7.76 18.71
C SER A 148 -9.29 -6.90 19.56
N THR A 149 -10.12 -7.53 20.39
CA THR A 149 -11.07 -6.89 21.31
C THR A 149 -10.55 -6.77 22.73
N THR A 150 -9.31 -7.19 22.98
CA THR A 150 -8.76 -7.12 24.33
C THR A 150 -8.75 -5.67 24.80
N ALA A 151 -9.03 -5.49 26.10
CA ALA A 151 -8.94 -4.21 26.78
C ALA A 151 -7.49 -3.65 26.83
N ASN A 152 -6.63 -4.06 25.90
CA ASN A 152 -5.36 -3.42 25.68
C ASN A 152 -5.64 -1.99 25.20
N PRO A 153 -5.32 -0.96 25.99
CA PRO A 153 -5.62 0.43 25.64
C PRO A 153 -4.94 0.90 24.35
N THR A 154 -4.04 0.10 23.79
CA THR A 154 -3.35 0.38 22.52
C THR A 154 -4.06 -0.21 21.30
N ASP A 155 -4.93 -1.20 21.47
CA ASP A 155 -5.80 -1.72 20.40
C ASP A 155 -7.24 -1.21 20.54
N ARG A 156 -7.37 0.09 20.60
CA ARG A 156 -8.67 0.76 20.81
C ARG A 156 -9.54 0.83 19.56
N TYR A 157 -9.04 0.40 18.42
CA TYR A 157 -9.78 0.51 17.15
C TYR A 157 -10.47 -0.76 16.73
N ASN A 158 -10.22 -1.86 17.45
CA ASN A 158 -10.79 -3.17 17.07
C ASN A 158 -10.63 -3.43 15.55
N ALA A 159 -9.45 -3.09 15.03
CA ALA A 159 -9.22 -3.05 13.60
C ALA A 159 -8.95 -4.43 13.03
N ILE A 160 -9.25 -4.62 11.75
CA ILE A 160 -8.89 -5.79 10.97
C ILE A 160 -8.13 -5.32 9.74
N GLY A 161 -6.85 -5.63 9.68
CA GLY A 161 -5.99 -5.18 8.59
C GLY A 161 -6.24 -5.96 7.32
N LEU A 162 -6.52 -5.27 6.21
CA LEU A 162 -6.56 -5.86 4.88
C LEU A 162 -5.23 -5.64 4.17
N ALA A 163 -4.98 -4.46 3.64
CA ALA A 163 -3.74 -4.16 2.94
C ALA A 163 -3.35 -2.68 3.04
N GLY A 164 -2.06 -2.37 3.02
CA GLY A 164 -1.63 -0.98 3.03
C GLY A 164 -0.16 -0.72 2.91
N VAL A 165 0.17 0.55 2.68
CA VAL A 165 1.54 1.08 2.63
C VAL A 165 1.86 1.75 3.96
N LEU A 166 3.05 1.43 4.51
CA LEU A 166 3.51 1.90 5.81
C LEU A 166 4.43 3.11 5.69
N THR A 167 4.41 3.93 6.74
CA THR A 167 5.36 5.01 6.96
C THR A 167 5.95 4.93 8.37
N GLY A 168 7.07 5.60 8.62
CA GLY A 168 7.74 5.53 9.91
C GLY A 168 7.32 6.57 10.95
N ASP A 169 6.46 7.50 10.59
CA ASP A 169 6.25 8.71 11.38
C ASP A 169 4.89 8.75 12.08
N SER A 170 4.30 7.61 12.35
CA SER A 170 3.08 7.53 13.15
C SER A 170 3.34 6.74 14.45
N ASP A 171 2.84 7.21 15.55
CA ASP A 171 2.97 6.71 16.94
C ASP A 171 2.87 5.17 17.09
N GLY A 172 3.73 4.42 16.40
CA GLY A 172 3.75 2.97 16.38
C GLY A 172 2.91 2.29 15.29
N HIS A 173 2.03 3.01 14.60
CA HIS A 173 1.12 2.41 13.62
C HIS A 173 1.61 2.48 12.17
N GLY A 174 2.59 3.32 11.88
CA GLY A 174 3.27 3.37 10.58
C GLY A 174 2.37 3.51 9.35
N VAL A 175 1.24 4.21 9.45
CA VAL A 175 0.26 4.29 8.38
C VAL A 175 0.58 5.37 7.37
N ARG A 176 0.52 5.03 6.07
CA ARG A 176 0.43 5.99 4.98
C ARG A 176 -0.92 5.91 4.28
N ALA A 177 -1.28 4.72 3.86
CA ALA A 177 -2.54 4.43 3.17
C ALA A 177 -2.96 3.00 3.51
N LEU A 178 -4.05 2.83 4.25
CA LEU A 178 -4.57 1.53 4.64
C LEU A 178 -6.01 1.35 4.18
N LEU A 179 -6.29 0.19 3.63
CA LEU A 179 -7.62 -0.37 3.47
C LEU A 179 -7.81 -1.37 4.61
N GLU A 180 -8.81 -1.16 5.47
CA GLU A 180 -9.02 -2.01 6.65
C GLU A 180 -10.46 -1.89 7.18
N LEU A 181 -10.78 -2.67 8.21
CA LEU A 181 -11.99 -2.50 9.00
C LEU A 181 -11.59 -1.90 10.34
N ILE A 182 -12.26 -0.82 10.76
CA ILE A 182 -12.00 -0.14 12.05
C ILE A 182 -13.32 0.10 12.77
N ASP A 183 -13.28 0.04 14.10
CA ASP A 183 -14.37 0.53 14.95
C ASP A 183 -14.50 2.06 14.80
N VAL A 184 -15.63 2.50 14.30
CA VAL A 184 -16.02 3.91 14.19
C VAL A 184 -17.28 4.13 14.98
N ASN A 185 -17.16 4.77 16.13
CA ASN A 185 -18.27 5.04 17.06
C ASN A 185 -19.03 3.78 17.54
N GLY A 186 -18.31 2.69 17.78
CA GLY A 186 -18.89 1.43 18.26
C GLY A 186 -19.39 0.50 17.16
N GLU A 187 -19.19 0.85 15.90
CA GLU A 187 -19.54 0.02 14.74
C GLU A 187 -18.30 -0.25 13.89
N LEU A 188 -18.07 -1.52 13.56
CA LEU A 188 -17.01 -1.90 12.64
C LEU A 188 -17.39 -1.47 11.22
N ARG A 189 -16.50 -0.73 10.54
CA ARG A 189 -16.73 -0.20 9.20
C ARG A 189 -15.54 -0.47 8.28
N LEU A 190 -15.83 -0.70 7.00
CA LEU A 190 -14.80 -0.66 5.97
C LEU A 190 -14.29 0.78 5.82
N VAL A 191 -12.98 0.96 5.86
CA VAL A 191 -12.39 2.29 5.85
C VAL A 191 -11.19 2.41 4.92
N ALA A 192 -11.00 3.61 4.39
CA ALA A 192 -9.73 4.11 3.90
C ALA A 192 -9.12 5.00 5.00
N LEU A 193 -7.98 4.61 5.55
CA LEU A 193 -7.24 5.41 6.52
C LEU A 193 -5.94 5.90 5.91
N GLY A 194 -5.76 7.19 5.88
CA GLY A 194 -4.57 7.83 5.32
C GLY A 194 -3.93 8.82 6.27
N ARG A 195 -2.62 9.05 6.08
CA ARG A 195 -1.87 10.05 6.82
C ARG A 195 -0.94 10.82 5.90
N ARG A 196 -0.95 12.13 6.04
CA ARG A 196 0.04 13.03 5.45
C ARG A 196 1.17 13.25 6.44
N LEU A 197 2.38 12.96 6.01
CA LEU A 197 3.55 13.09 6.88
C LEU A 197 4.00 14.54 7.06
N ASP A 198 3.79 15.37 6.05
CA ASP A 198 4.06 16.81 6.12
C ASP A 198 3.13 17.55 7.09
N GLY A 199 1.91 17.10 7.27
CA GLY A 199 0.92 17.66 8.18
C GLY A 199 0.71 16.88 9.47
N GLY A 200 1.22 15.67 9.57
CA GLY A 200 1.18 14.85 10.78
C GLY A 200 -0.19 14.27 11.16
N SER A 201 -1.27 14.63 10.47
CA SER A 201 -2.63 14.20 10.82
C SER A 201 -3.10 13.00 10.02
N SER A 202 -3.88 12.14 10.68
CA SER A 202 -4.58 11.03 10.03
C SER A 202 -6.02 11.43 9.72
N GLN A 203 -6.56 10.90 8.63
CA GLN A 203 -7.95 10.99 8.28
C GLN A 203 -8.48 9.61 7.91
N THR A 204 -9.74 9.37 8.22
CA THR A 204 -10.42 8.12 7.91
C THR A 204 -11.70 8.42 7.16
N PHE A 205 -11.86 7.82 5.99
CA PHE A 205 -13.12 7.76 5.26
C PHE A 205 -13.76 6.40 5.53
N ALA A 206 -14.90 6.42 6.22
CA ALA A 206 -15.62 5.22 6.63
C ALA A 206 -16.85 5.00 5.76
N ALA A 207 -17.05 3.78 5.30
CA ALA A 207 -18.25 3.40 4.57
C ALA A 207 -19.52 3.58 5.41
N SER A 208 -20.58 4.09 4.82
CA SER A 208 -21.89 4.23 5.48
C SER A 208 -22.63 2.90 5.59
N GLU A 209 -22.40 1.99 4.64
CA GLU A 209 -23.01 0.66 4.59
C GLU A 209 -22.34 -0.30 5.59
N ASP A 210 -23.10 -1.28 6.07
CA ASP A 210 -22.58 -2.35 6.94
C ASP A 210 -21.44 -3.11 6.26
N TRP A 211 -20.33 -3.26 6.96
CA TRP A 211 -19.14 -3.92 6.42
C TRP A 211 -19.40 -5.38 6.01
N ARG A 212 -20.38 -6.06 6.63
CA ARG A 212 -20.74 -7.43 6.28
C ARG A 212 -21.42 -7.53 4.92
N THR A 213 -22.12 -6.47 4.52
CA THR A 213 -22.68 -6.34 3.17
C THR A 213 -21.57 -6.04 2.16
N LEU A 214 -20.64 -5.16 2.53
CA LEU A 214 -19.52 -4.78 1.65
C LEU A 214 -18.52 -5.92 1.48
N LEU A 215 -18.29 -6.72 2.52
CA LEU A 215 -17.39 -7.87 2.53
C LEU A 215 -18.11 -9.10 3.10
N PRO A 216 -19.03 -9.73 2.33
CA PRO A 216 -19.78 -10.88 2.77
C PRO A 216 -18.88 -12.08 3.02
N LYS A 217 -19.25 -12.91 4.01
CA LYS A 217 -18.46 -14.09 4.39
C LYS A 217 -18.44 -15.13 3.27
N GLY A 218 -17.25 -15.61 2.96
CA GLY A 218 -17.05 -16.68 1.97
C GLY A 218 -17.18 -16.25 0.51
N GLU A 219 -17.37 -14.95 0.24
CA GLU A 219 -17.48 -14.43 -1.12
C GLU A 219 -16.27 -13.56 -1.47
N TRP A 220 -15.77 -13.68 -2.70
CA TRP A 220 -14.75 -12.80 -3.23
C TRP A 220 -15.34 -11.46 -3.64
N VAL A 221 -14.79 -10.39 -3.13
CA VAL A 221 -15.08 -9.03 -3.56
C VAL A 221 -13.81 -8.28 -3.90
N HIS A 222 -13.88 -7.47 -4.93
CA HIS A 222 -12.82 -6.53 -5.25
C HIS A 222 -13.05 -5.24 -4.45
N LEU A 223 -12.08 -4.85 -3.64
CA LEU A 223 -12.09 -3.59 -2.90
C LEU A 223 -10.97 -2.69 -3.39
N ALA A 224 -11.22 -1.39 -3.38
CA ALA A 224 -10.20 -0.38 -3.61
C ALA A 224 -10.38 0.82 -2.69
N ALA A 225 -9.27 1.44 -2.32
CA ALA A 225 -9.22 2.69 -1.58
C ALA A 225 -8.26 3.65 -2.28
N THR A 226 -8.69 4.88 -2.51
CA THR A 226 -7.88 5.95 -3.09
C THR A 226 -7.62 7.04 -2.07
N TYR A 227 -6.44 7.65 -2.15
CA TYR A 227 -5.96 8.69 -1.23
C TYR A 227 -5.34 9.80 -2.05
N ASP A 228 -6.00 10.93 -2.12
CA ASP A 228 -5.46 12.16 -2.71
C ASP A 228 -4.89 13.04 -1.58
N PHE A 229 -3.59 13.06 -1.49
CA PHE A 229 -2.90 13.82 -0.45
C PHE A 229 -2.84 15.33 -0.76
N THR A 230 -3.10 15.71 -2.01
CA THR A 230 -3.13 17.12 -2.41
C THR A 230 -4.44 17.77 -2.03
N THR A 231 -5.56 17.10 -2.31
CA THR A 231 -6.91 17.62 -2.01
C THR A 231 -7.43 17.19 -0.66
N GLY A 232 -6.82 16.17 -0.03
CA GLY A 232 -7.29 15.59 1.21
C GLY A 232 -8.50 14.66 1.03
N THR A 233 -8.76 14.20 -0.20
CA THR A 233 -9.92 13.35 -0.48
C THR A 233 -9.55 11.87 -0.49
N MET A 234 -10.47 11.06 0.00
CA MET A 234 -10.41 9.60 -0.06
C MET A 234 -11.71 9.04 -0.61
N ALA A 235 -11.64 7.87 -1.23
CA ALA A 235 -12.82 7.14 -1.66
C ALA A 235 -12.61 5.63 -1.49
N LEU A 236 -13.72 4.92 -1.32
CA LEU A 236 -13.80 3.47 -1.30
C LEU A 236 -14.58 2.96 -2.51
N TYR A 237 -14.21 1.78 -2.97
CA TYR A 237 -14.88 1.12 -4.10
C TYR A 237 -15.09 -0.35 -3.78
N ARG A 238 -16.21 -0.89 -4.21
CA ARG A 238 -16.54 -2.31 -4.16
C ARG A 238 -16.96 -2.80 -5.54
N ASN A 239 -16.27 -3.81 -6.05
CA ASN A 239 -16.54 -4.38 -7.37
C ASN A 239 -16.57 -3.32 -8.49
N GLY A 240 -15.65 -2.34 -8.39
CA GLY A 240 -15.50 -1.26 -9.35
C GLY A 240 -16.46 -0.07 -9.17
N GLU A 241 -17.43 -0.16 -8.27
CA GLU A 241 -18.39 0.91 -8.00
C GLU A 241 -18.04 1.66 -6.72
N PRO A 242 -18.26 2.99 -6.66
CA PRO A 242 -17.99 3.78 -5.47
C PRO A 242 -18.89 3.37 -4.30
N VAL A 243 -18.35 3.46 -3.09
CA VAL A 243 -19.02 3.19 -1.84
C VAL A 243 -19.25 4.51 -1.12
N ASP A 244 -20.50 4.78 -0.73
CA ASP A 244 -20.86 5.96 0.05
C ASP A 244 -20.23 5.90 1.45
N GLY A 245 -19.78 7.05 1.94
CA GLY A 245 -19.12 7.12 3.22
C GLY A 245 -19.02 8.55 3.78
N PHE A 246 -18.32 8.66 4.89
CA PHE A 246 -18.12 9.92 5.60
C PHE A 246 -16.74 9.97 6.25
N TYR A 247 -16.24 11.18 6.47
CA TYR A 247 -15.01 11.39 7.21
C TYR A 247 -15.25 11.34 8.72
N THR A 248 -14.38 10.62 9.44
CA THR A 248 -14.52 10.43 10.89
C THR A 248 -14.00 11.61 11.71
N VAL A 249 -13.12 12.43 11.14
CA VAL A 249 -12.60 13.64 11.77
C VAL A 249 -13.25 14.86 11.13
N ALA A 250 -13.88 15.70 11.96
CA ALA A 250 -14.51 16.92 11.49
C ALA A 250 -13.49 17.94 10.97
N GLY A 251 -13.86 18.68 9.94
CA GLY A 251 -12.96 19.60 9.25
C GLY A 251 -12.12 18.91 8.18
N ASP A 252 -10.96 19.49 7.93
CA ASP A 252 -9.99 18.96 6.98
C ASP A 252 -8.63 18.78 7.67
N PRO A 253 -8.42 17.67 8.40
CA PRO A 253 -7.17 17.41 9.10
C PRO A 253 -5.99 17.18 8.16
N TRP A 254 -6.26 16.98 6.87
CA TRP A 254 -5.23 16.87 5.85
C TRP A 254 -4.85 18.19 5.20
N LYS A 255 -5.58 19.25 5.52
CA LYS A 255 -5.27 20.55 4.97
C LYS A 255 -3.96 21.08 5.53
N VAL A 256 -2.97 21.14 4.68
CA VAL A 256 -1.72 21.83 4.96
C VAL A 256 -1.83 23.25 4.43
N SER A 257 -1.49 24.24 5.27
CA SER A 257 -1.47 25.63 4.86
C SER A 257 -0.29 25.91 3.93
N GLY A 258 -0.52 26.70 2.89
CA GLY A 258 0.49 27.11 1.93
C GLY A 258 0.24 26.55 0.52
N PRO A 259 1.06 26.98 -0.45
CA PRO A 259 0.93 26.50 -1.82
C PRO A 259 1.34 25.03 -1.93
N GLY A 260 0.56 24.25 -2.68
CA GLY A 260 0.92 22.87 -3.04
C GLY A 260 2.00 22.77 -4.12
N PRO A 261 2.44 21.54 -4.48
CA PRO A 261 1.90 20.27 -4.02
C PRO A 261 2.40 19.89 -2.62
N HIS A 262 1.53 19.28 -1.83
CA HIS A 262 1.89 18.75 -0.52
C HIS A 262 2.20 17.26 -0.65
N VAL A 263 3.47 16.96 -0.74
CA VAL A 263 3.96 15.58 -0.83
C VAL A 263 3.82 14.84 0.49
N THR A 264 3.62 13.54 0.41
CA THR A 264 3.39 12.72 1.61
C THR A 264 4.63 12.50 2.44
N SER A 265 5.79 12.34 1.82
CA SER A 265 7.08 12.20 2.49
C SER A 265 8.22 12.31 1.50
N ALA A 266 9.35 12.85 1.95
CA ALA A 266 10.63 12.77 1.24
C ALA A 266 11.39 11.46 1.54
N THR A 267 10.92 10.67 2.52
CA THR A 267 11.57 9.42 2.94
C THR A 267 10.90 8.20 2.29
N ASP A 268 11.66 7.14 2.11
CA ASP A 268 11.14 5.88 1.59
C ASP A 268 10.09 5.29 2.54
N PRO A 269 9.01 4.69 2.02
CA PRO A 269 8.03 3.98 2.82
C PRO A 269 8.69 2.91 3.68
N ARG A 270 8.17 2.67 4.88
CA ARG A 270 8.67 1.63 5.78
C ARG A 270 8.30 0.22 5.35
N GLY A 271 7.32 0.07 4.47
CA GLY A 271 6.95 -1.23 3.94
C GLY A 271 5.52 -1.33 3.44
N ILE A 272 5.11 -2.56 3.24
CA ILE A 272 3.74 -2.98 2.92
C ILE A 272 3.29 -3.94 4.00
N LYS A 273 2.03 -3.81 4.47
CA LYS A 273 1.37 -4.77 5.36
C LYS A 273 0.15 -5.39 4.69
N ILE A 274 -0.08 -6.68 4.93
CA ILE A 274 -1.20 -7.44 4.39
C ILE A 274 -1.72 -8.37 5.48
N GLY A 275 -3.02 -8.31 5.76
CA GLY A 275 -3.73 -9.23 6.65
C GLY A 275 -3.56 -8.98 8.14
N GLY A 276 -2.87 -7.94 8.55
CA GLY A 276 -2.66 -7.62 9.96
C GLY A 276 -1.55 -6.60 10.17
N SER A 277 -1.19 -6.37 11.42
CA SER A 277 -0.08 -5.47 11.76
C SER A 277 1.27 -6.02 11.33
N PHE A 278 2.07 -5.14 10.76
CA PHE A 278 3.44 -5.44 10.33
C PHE A 278 4.33 -4.20 10.53
N PRO A 279 5.54 -4.28 11.05
CA PRO A 279 6.18 -5.47 11.58
C PRO A 279 5.43 -6.05 12.79
N GLN A 280 5.83 -7.24 13.19
CA GLN A 280 5.31 -7.88 14.39
C GLN A 280 5.49 -6.94 15.59
N ASN A 281 4.42 -6.37 16.10
CA ASN A 281 4.44 -5.63 17.35
C ASN A 281 3.32 -6.12 18.28
N ASN A 282 3.46 -5.82 19.56
CA ASN A 282 2.48 -6.24 20.56
C ASN A 282 1.28 -5.28 20.67
N LEU A 283 1.26 -4.21 19.87
CA LEU A 283 0.28 -3.15 20.00
C LEU A 283 -0.95 -3.39 19.12
N GLU A 284 -0.73 -3.99 17.97
CA GLU A 284 -1.81 -4.31 17.04
C GLU A 284 -1.77 -5.80 16.71
N ARG A 285 -2.77 -6.52 17.15
CA ARG A 285 -3.01 -7.93 16.85
C ARG A 285 -4.29 -8.04 16.03
N ASN A 286 -4.27 -7.49 14.83
CA ASN A 286 -5.44 -7.30 13.99
C ASN A 286 -5.41 -8.23 12.77
N PRO A 287 -5.27 -9.56 12.96
CA PRO A 287 -5.26 -10.46 11.84
C PRO A 287 -6.63 -10.49 11.20
N CYS A 288 -6.64 -10.44 9.89
CA CYS A 288 -7.80 -10.84 9.13
C CYS A 288 -7.79 -12.36 9.00
N ASP A 289 -8.86 -13.02 9.37
CA ASP A 289 -9.11 -14.40 8.93
C ASP A 289 -9.76 -14.31 7.54
N CYS A 290 -8.88 -14.17 6.54
CA CYS A 290 -9.25 -13.77 5.19
C CYS A 290 -8.42 -14.52 4.16
N ARG A 291 -8.96 -14.59 2.94
CA ARG A 291 -8.15 -14.82 1.74
C ARG A 291 -8.03 -13.54 0.95
N MET A 292 -6.86 -13.33 0.38
CA MET A 292 -6.55 -12.13 -0.39
C MET A 292 -5.79 -12.50 -1.66
N ASP A 293 -6.04 -11.76 -2.74
CA ASP A 293 -5.41 -12.04 -4.02
C ASP A 293 -5.40 -10.80 -4.92
N GLY A 294 -4.51 -10.80 -5.92
CA GLY A 294 -4.41 -9.71 -6.89
C GLY A 294 -4.21 -8.34 -6.25
N LEU A 295 -3.38 -8.26 -5.20
CA LEU A 295 -3.16 -7.04 -4.44
C LEU A 295 -2.29 -6.06 -5.21
N MET A 296 -2.80 -4.85 -5.43
CA MET A 296 -2.15 -3.77 -6.17
C MET A 296 -1.90 -2.57 -5.28
N PHE A 297 -0.69 -2.02 -5.37
CA PHE A 297 -0.26 -0.80 -4.71
C PHE A 297 0.23 0.18 -5.76
N LEU A 298 -0.47 1.30 -5.91
CA LEU A 298 -0.25 2.27 -6.97
C LEU A 298 0.12 3.64 -6.38
N ASP A 299 1.03 4.36 -7.03
CA ASP A 299 1.55 5.67 -6.58
C ASP A 299 0.73 6.87 -7.08
N SER A 300 -0.52 6.65 -7.38
CA SER A 300 -1.45 7.69 -7.87
C SER A 300 -2.86 7.45 -7.36
N VAL A 301 -3.66 8.49 -7.40
CA VAL A 301 -5.12 8.40 -7.27
C VAL A 301 -5.69 7.85 -8.56
N ILE A 302 -6.09 6.59 -8.56
CA ILE A 302 -6.67 5.96 -9.74
C ILE A 302 -8.13 6.42 -9.89
N PRO A 303 -8.50 6.94 -11.09
CA PRO A 303 -9.88 7.36 -11.34
C PRO A 303 -10.88 6.20 -11.21
N ALA A 304 -12.10 6.50 -10.75
CA ALA A 304 -13.17 5.51 -10.59
C ALA A 304 -13.41 4.68 -11.86
N SER A 305 -13.33 5.32 -13.04
CA SER A 305 -13.49 4.63 -14.32
C SER A 305 -12.43 3.56 -14.56
N ASP A 306 -11.19 3.78 -14.10
CA ASP A 306 -10.08 2.85 -14.28
C ASP A 306 -10.10 1.75 -13.22
N ILE A 307 -10.56 2.04 -11.99
CA ILE A 307 -10.88 1.03 -10.98
C ILE A 307 -11.97 0.09 -11.51
N ALA A 308 -13.03 0.64 -12.10
CA ALA A 308 -14.09 -0.16 -12.71
C ALA A 308 -13.59 -1.00 -13.91
N LYS A 309 -12.67 -0.48 -14.71
CA LYS A 309 -12.02 -1.25 -15.80
C LYS A 309 -11.18 -2.38 -15.23
N GLN A 310 -10.38 -2.14 -14.19
CA GLN A 310 -9.56 -3.15 -13.55
C GLN A 310 -10.42 -4.29 -12.99
N TYR A 311 -11.47 -3.95 -12.24
CA TYR A 311 -12.41 -4.95 -11.76
C TYR A 311 -12.96 -5.83 -12.90
N ARG A 312 -13.51 -5.21 -13.95
CA ARG A 312 -14.06 -5.96 -15.10
C ARG A 312 -13.00 -6.75 -15.86
N TYR A 313 -11.76 -6.31 -15.86
CA TYR A 313 -10.65 -6.98 -16.53
C TYR A 313 -10.30 -8.30 -15.84
N MET A 314 -10.32 -8.33 -14.51
CA MET A 314 -10.07 -9.55 -13.72
C MET A 314 -11.32 -10.44 -13.58
N ALA A 315 -12.50 -9.87 -13.44
CA ALA A 315 -13.75 -10.60 -13.20
C ALA A 315 -14.29 -11.40 -14.39
N ARG A 316 -13.73 -11.20 -15.58
CA ARG A 316 -14.16 -11.87 -16.84
C ARG A 316 -13.47 -13.24 -17.01
#